data_71a9c7cab1075240730230d68fe3cdba
#
_entry.id   71a9c7cab1075240730230d68fe3cdba
#
_cell.length_a   1.000
_cell.length_b   1.000
_cell.length_c   1.000
_cell.angle_alpha   90.00
_cell.angle_beta   90.00
_cell.angle_gamma   90.00
#
_symmetry.space_group_name_H-M   'P 1'
#
loop_
_entity.id
_entity.type
_entity.pdbx_description
1 polymer ?
#
loop_
_entity_poly.entity_id
_entity_poly.type
_entity_poly.pdbx_seq_one_letter_code
_entity_poly.pdbx_strand_id
1 'polypeptide(L)'
;MEKHELVDINGNKTGKILTHIEARNPNNVPKGYYISVVGVVIINDNNEILLQKRSRFKRANPSKWGICGGKVDLGETPLDAGVRETLEEIGVFLDKKDLKFLSMDTNEKAHFTVYYVRKNVNINECKLQEDELEEVKYFKIEELQYLDNEGFEWLENVGK
;
A
#
# COMPACT_ATOMS: atom_id res chain seq x y z
N MET A 1 9.88 -10.68 15.33
CA MET A 1 8.61 -11.04 14.68
C MET A 1 7.73 -9.82 14.53
N GLU A 2 7.24 -9.59 13.34
CA GLU A 2 6.34 -8.46 13.08
C GLU A 2 5.02 -8.63 13.82
N LYS A 3 4.54 -7.51 14.34
CA LYS A 3 3.26 -7.45 15.03
C LYS A 3 2.47 -6.27 14.47
N HIS A 4 1.17 -6.34 14.61
CA HIS A 4 0.27 -5.30 14.10
C HIS A 4 -0.74 -4.95 15.19
N GLU A 5 -0.91 -3.67 15.42
CA GLU A 5 -1.95 -3.20 16.34
C GLU A 5 -3.22 -2.93 15.55
N LEU A 6 -4.32 -3.56 15.96
CA LEU A 6 -5.60 -3.36 15.32
C LEU A 6 -6.12 -1.95 15.62
N VAL A 7 -6.83 -1.40 14.65
CA VAL A 7 -7.41 -0.05 14.74
C VAL A 7 -8.94 -0.13 14.72
N ASP A 8 -9.59 0.95 15.14
CA ASP A 8 -11.03 1.09 15.02
C ASP A 8 -11.42 1.60 13.62
N ILE A 9 -12.70 1.83 13.38
CA ILE A 9 -13.19 2.28 12.07
C ILE A 9 -12.62 3.64 11.65
N ASN A 10 -12.17 4.44 12.60
CA ASN A 10 -11.56 5.75 12.34
C ASN A 10 -10.04 5.69 12.21
N GLY A 11 -9.46 4.51 12.33
CA GLY A 11 -8.02 4.33 12.25
C GLY A 11 -7.28 4.57 13.57
N ASN A 12 -7.99 4.69 14.68
CA ASN A 12 -7.37 4.89 15.99
C ASN A 12 -6.90 3.57 16.57
N LYS A 13 -5.73 3.57 17.18
CA LYS A 13 -5.15 2.38 17.81
C LYS A 13 -6.00 1.91 18.98
N THR A 14 -6.20 0.60 19.08
CA THR A 14 -7.09 -0.02 20.08
C THR A 14 -6.37 -0.73 21.20
N GLY A 15 -5.07 -0.95 21.07
CA GLY A 15 -4.31 -1.75 22.03
C GLY A 15 -4.36 -3.24 21.77
N LYS A 16 -5.19 -3.72 20.84
CA LYS A 16 -5.25 -5.14 20.49
C LYS A 16 -4.19 -5.46 19.44
N ILE A 17 -3.32 -6.41 19.76
CA ILE A 17 -2.16 -6.73 18.93
C ILE A 17 -2.27 -8.14 18.40
N LEU A 18 -1.98 -8.31 17.11
CA LEU A 18 -1.84 -9.61 16.46
C LEU A 18 -0.41 -9.77 15.94
N THR A 19 0.09 -11.00 15.95
CA THR A 19 1.32 -11.32 15.24
C THR A 19 1.05 -11.28 13.73
N HIS A 20 2.12 -11.20 12.95
CA HIS A 20 1.98 -11.21 11.49
C HIS A 20 1.28 -12.47 10.99
N ILE A 21 1.59 -13.62 11.60
CA ILE A 21 0.96 -14.89 11.25
C ILE A 21 -0.53 -14.87 11.56
N GLU A 22 -0.90 -14.38 12.74
CA GLU A 22 -2.31 -14.25 13.14
C GLU A 22 -3.07 -13.31 12.21
N ALA A 23 -2.42 -12.20 11.82
CA ALA A 23 -3.04 -11.20 10.94
C ALA A 23 -3.31 -11.69 9.52
N ARG A 24 -2.69 -12.82 9.12
CA ARG A 24 -2.96 -13.44 7.81
C ARG A 24 -4.35 -14.04 7.72
N ASN A 25 -4.95 -14.38 8.86
CA ASN A 25 -6.29 -14.96 8.90
C ASN A 25 -7.30 -13.90 9.31
N PRO A 26 -8.18 -13.48 8.39
CA PRO A 26 -9.20 -12.45 8.72
C PRO A 26 -10.10 -12.83 9.87
N ASN A 27 -10.27 -14.14 10.13
CA ASN A 27 -11.10 -14.59 11.25
C ASN A 27 -10.52 -14.22 12.61
N ASN A 28 -9.24 -13.89 12.67
CA ASN A 28 -8.60 -13.42 13.91
C ASN A 28 -8.86 -11.96 14.20
N VAL A 29 -9.48 -11.24 13.28
CA VAL A 29 -9.83 -9.82 13.45
C VAL A 29 -11.27 -9.74 13.94
N PRO A 30 -11.49 -9.37 15.23
CA PRO A 30 -12.85 -9.31 15.76
C PRO A 30 -13.69 -8.24 15.08
N LYS A 31 -15.01 -8.38 15.15
CA LYS A 31 -15.92 -7.37 14.62
C LYS A 31 -15.65 -6.03 15.29
N GLY A 32 -15.61 -4.98 14.47
CA GLY A 32 -15.33 -3.63 14.95
C GLY A 32 -13.86 -3.28 15.01
N TYR A 33 -12.98 -4.26 14.71
CA TYR A 33 -11.55 -4.06 14.63
C TYR A 33 -11.10 -4.22 13.18
N TYR A 34 -10.00 -3.56 12.85
CA TYR A 34 -9.48 -3.56 11.48
C TYR A 34 -7.96 -3.67 11.48
N ILE A 35 -7.43 -4.32 10.46
CA ILE A 35 -5.99 -4.32 10.20
C ILE A 35 -5.65 -3.02 9.47
N SER A 36 -4.70 -2.26 10.00
CA SER A 36 -4.26 -1.02 9.35
C SER A 36 -3.34 -1.35 8.18
N VAL A 37 -3.70 -0.88 6.99
CA VAL A 37 -2.96 -1.08 5.75
C VAL A 37 -2.73 0.27 5.10
N VAL A 38 -1.56 0.46 4.51
CA VAL A 38 -1.20 1.70 3.83
C VAL A 38 -0.89 1.44 2.37
N GLY A 39 -1.21 2.42 1.52
CA GLY A 39 -0.79 2.44 0.14
C GLY A 39 -0.18 3.79 -0.19
N VAL A 40 0.78 3.81 -1.12
CA VAL A 40 1.44 5.03 -1.58
C VAL A 40 1.33 5.13 -3.09
N VAL A 41 0.73 6.21 -3.57
CA VAL A 41 0.62 6.53 -4.99
C VAL A 41 1.76 7.47 -5.35
N ILE A 42 2.63 7.04 -6.26
CA ILE A 42 3.72 7.87 -6.77
C ILE A 42 3.33 8.36 -8.16
N ILE A 43 3.25 9.69 -8.31
CA ILE A 43 2.84 10.35 -9.55
C ILE A 43 4.03 11.15 -10.07
N ASN A 44 4.39 10.95 -11.34
CA ASN A 44 5.46 11.72 -11.97
C ASN A 44 4.94 13.04 -12.55
N ASP A 45 5.83 13.84 -13.15
CA ASP A 45 5.47 15.13 -13.74
C ASP A 45 4.60 15.01 -14.99
N ASN A 46 4.51 13.81 -15.57
CA ASN A 46 3.64 13.53 -16.71
C ASN A 46 2.26 13.03 -16.29
N ASN A 47 1.94 13.09 -15.00
CA ASN A 47 0.70 12.58 -14.41
C ASN A 47 0.50 11.08 -14.64
N GLU A 48 1.60 10.34 -14.65
CA GLU A 48 1.58 8.89 -14.70
C GLU A 48 1.79 8.32 -13.31
N ILE A 49 1.14 7.19 -13.04
CA ILE A 49 1.18 6.52 -11.74
C ILE A 49 2.09 5.31 -11.80
N LEU A 50 2.97 5.20 -10.80
CA LEU A 50 3.88 4.08 -10.68
C LEU A 50 3.15 2.89 -10.06
N LEU A 51 3.13 1.79 -10.79
CA LEU A 51 2.57 0.54 -10.28
C LEU A 51 3.64 -0.54 -10.25
N GLN A 52 3.47 -1.48 -9.34
CA GLN A 52 4.31 -2.65 -9.21
C GLN A 52 3.49 -3.90 -9.48
N LYS A 53 4.09 -4.86 -10.15
CA LYS A 53 3.44 -6.13 -10.47
C LYS A 53 3.88 -7.19 -9.47
N ARG A 54 2.92 -7.82 -8.79
CA ARG A 54 3.21 -8.91 -7.85
C ARG A 54 3.75 -10.12 -8.60
N SER A 55 4.66 -10.82 -7.95
CA SER A 55 5.22 -12.05 -8.49
C SER A 55 4.10 -13.05 -8.81
N ARG A 56 4.27 -13.76 -9.94
CA ARG A 56 3.36 -14.83 -10.34
C ARG A 56 3.32 -15.98 -9.33
N PHE A 57 4.32 -16.07 -8.47
CA PHE A 57 4.42 -17.13 -7.46
C PHE A 57 3.79 -16.76 -6.12
N LYS A 58 3.21 -15.55 -5.98
CA LYS A 58 2.55 -15.15 -4.75
C LYS A 58 1.19 -15.87 -4.62
N ARG A 59 0.83 -16.19 -3.38
CA ARG A 59 -0.47 -16.83 -3.09
C ARG A 59 -1.63 -15.86 -3.30
N ALA A 60 -1.47 -14.62 -2.83
CA ALA A 60 -2.50 -13.60 -2.93
C ALA A 60 -2.23 -12.70 -4.13
N ASN A 61 -3.23 -12.56 -5.01
CA ASN A 61 -3.22 -11.66 -6.15
C ASN A 61 -1.97 -11.79 -7.02
N PRO A 62 -1.60 -13.03 -7.47
CA PRO A 62 -0.41 -13.20 -8.31
C PRO A 62 -0.55 -12.42 -9.62
N SER A 63 0.56 -11.86 -10.10
CA SER A 63 0.64 -11.11 -11.35
C SER A 63 -0.28 -9.89 -11.44
N LYS A 64 -0.79 -9.40 -10.31
CA LYS A 64 -1.62 -8.20 -10.28
C LYS A 64 -0.77 -6.95 -10.12
N TRP A 65 -1.19 -5.89 -10.78
CA TRP A 65 -0.60 -4.57 -10.61
C TRP A 65 -1.23 -3.83 -9.42
N GLY A 66 -0.42 -3.10 -8.68
CA GLY A 66 -0.90 -2.35 -7.53
C GLY A 66 0.08 -1.26 -7.13
N ILE A 67 -0.33 -0.46 -6.17
CA ILE A 67 0.54 0.57 -5.58
C ILE A 67 1.42 -0.05 -4.49
N CYS A 68 2.51 0.64 -4.14
CA CYS A 68 3.35 0.22 -3.01
C CYS A 68 2.56 0.30 -1.71
N GLY A 69 2.78 -0.63 -0.82
CA GLY A 69 2.12 -0.61 0.48
C GLY A 69 2.14 -1.94 1.20
N GLY A 70 1.48 -1.97 2.32
CA GLY A 70 1.39 -3.16 3.16
C GLY A 70 0.80 -2.87 4.52
N LYS A 71 0.91 -3.84 5.41
CA LYS A 71 0.41 -3.69 6.78
C LYS A 71 1.29 -2.75 7.59
N VAL A 72 0.65 -1.95 8.42
CA VAL A 72 1.33 -1.08 9.37
C VAL A 72 1.83 -1.93 10.54
N ASP A 73 3.11 -1.80 10.87
CA ASP A 73 3.69 -2.55 11.99
C ASP A 73 3.43 -1.87 13.33
N LEU A 74 3.50 -2.66 14.39
CA LEU A 74 3.35 -2.13 15.76
C LEU A 74 4.35 -0.99 15.98
N GLY A 75 3.85 0.13 16.47
CA GLY A 75 4.67 1.31 16.75
C GLY A 75 4.81 2.27 15.58
N GLU A 76 4.36 1.88 14.39
CA GLU A 76 4.37 2.76 13.23
C GLU A 76 3.06 3.52 13.09
N THR A 77 3.14 4.70 12.46
CA THR A 77 1.99 5.36 11.87
C THR A 77 1.83 4.86 10.43
N PRO A 78 0.67 5.04 9.79
CA PRO A 78 0.54 4.72 8.37
C PRO A 78 1.58 5.43 7.48
N LEU A 79 1.95 6.68 7.81
CA LEU A 79 3.02 7.39 7.08
C LEU A 79 4.36 6.67 7.18
N ASP A 80 4.73 6.25 8.40
CA ASP A 80 5.98 5.50 8.62
C ASP A 80 5.99 4.22 7.79
N ALA A 81 4.88 3.49 7.81
CA ALA A 81 4.74 2.24 7.07
C ALA A 81 4.83 2.46 5.56
N GLY A 82 4.22 3.55 5.06
CA GLY A 82 4.29 3.88 3.63
C GLY A 82 5.71 4.12 3.15
N VAL A 83 6.50 4.84 3.94
CA VAL A 83 7.91 5.10 3.63
C VAL A 83 8.70 3.79 3.66
N ARG A 84 8.51 2.99 4.69
CA ARG A 84 9.20 1.71 4.84
C ARG A 84 8.87 0.74 3.72
N GLU A 85 7.60 0.54 3.44
CA GLU A 85 7.14 -0.41 2.41
C GLU A 85 7.65 -0.01 1.01
N THR A 86 7.64 1.27 0.68
CA THR A 86 8.14 1.73 -0.62
C THR A 86 9.63 1.44 -0.75
N LEU A 87 10.40 1.68 0.30
CA LEU A 87 11.83 1.39 0.30
C LEU A 87 12.09 -0.11 0.18
N GLU A 88 11.36 -0.93 0.93
CA GLU A 88 11.51 -2.39 0.89
C GLU A 88 11.12 -2.98 -0.46
N GLU A 89 10.01 -2.52 -1.03
CA GLU A 89 9.45 -3.13 -2.24
C GLU A 89 10.18 -2.73 -3.51
N ILE A 90 10.49 -1.44 -3.67
CA ILE A 90 11.10 -0.95 -4.92
C ILE A 90 12.40 -0.16 -4.75
N GLY A 91 12.91 -0.05 -3.52
CA GLY A 91 14.17 0.62 -3.26
C GLY A 91 14.12 2.14 -3.38
N VAL A 92 12.95 2.74 -3.30
CA VAL A 92 12.79 4.19 -3.40
C VAL A 92 12.58 4.79 -2.02
N PHE A 93 13.45 5.74 -1.66
CA PHE A 93 13.30 6.48 -0.40
C PHE A 93 12.34 7.64 -0.58
N LEU A 94 11.36 7.73 0.31
CA LEU A 94 10.41 8.84 0.36
C LEU A 94 10.55 9.55 1.70
N ASP A 95 10.45 10.88 1.68
CA ASP A 95 10.43 11.68 2.91
C ASP A 95 8.98 11.81 3.37
N LYS A 96 8.71 11.51 4.63
CA LYS A 96 7.34 11.58 5.19
C LYS A 96 6.67 12.93 4.94
N LYS A 97 7.43 14.02 5.00
CA LYS A 97 6.88 15.36 4.81
C LYS A 97 6.30 15.60 3.43
N ASP A 98 6.73 14.81 2.44
CA ASP A 98 6.28 14.95 1.05
C ASP A 98 5.04 14.12 0.75
N LEU A 99 4.66 13.20 1.63
CA LEU A 99 3.47 12.39 1.46
C LEU A 99 2.23 13.15 1.90
N LYS A 100 1.23 13.18 1.03
CA LYS A 100 -0.04 13.86 1.30
C LYS A 100 -1.17 12.85 1.36
N PHE A 101 -2.11 13.09 2.26
CA PHE A 101 -3.29 12.23 2.40
C PHE A 101 -4.12 12.24 1.10
N LEU A 102 -4.52 11.08 0.62
CA LEU A 102 -5.36 10.95 -0.55
C LEU A 102 -6.73 10.38 -0.22
N SER A 103 -6.78 9.24 0.45
CA SER A 103 -8.05 8.59 0.79
C SER A 103 -7.91 7.66 1.99
N MET A 104 -9.05 7.35 2.58
CA MET A 104 -9.16 6.39 3.67
C MET A 104 -10.46 5.62 3.50
N ASP A 105 -10.35 4.29 3.45
CA ASP A 105 -11.49 3.40 3.28
C ASP A 105 -11.39 2.22 4.22
N THR A 106 -12.53 1.62 4.53
CA THR A 106 -12.58 0.36 5.24
C THR A 106 -13.30 -0.66 4.39
N ASN A 107 -12.80 -1.87 4.41
CA ASN A 107 -13.58 -3.02 3.98
C ASN A 107 -13.94 -3.82 5.23
N GLU A 108 -14.32 -5.07 5.08
CA GLU A 108 -14.77 -5.88 6.22
C GLU A 108 -13.73 -6.00 7.34
N LYS A 109 -12.44 -6.11 7.00
CA LYS A 109 -11.37 -6.41 7.95
C LYS A 109 -10.16 -5.48 7.87
N ALA A 110 -10.11 -4.58 6.91
CA ALA A 110 -8.97 -3.69 6.72
C ALA A 110 -9.37 -2.23 6.76
N HIS A 111 -8.53 -1.43 7.38
CA HIS A 111 -8.60 0.03 7.36
C HIS A 111 -7.44 0.50 6.47
N PHE A 112 -7.78 1.01 5.30
CA PHE A 112 -6.83 1.29 4.23
C PHE A 112 -6.64 2.80 4.08
N THR A 113 -5.42 3.27 4.31
CA THR A 113 -5.05 4.68 4.16
C THR A 113 -4.13 4.82 2.96
N VAL A 114 -4.43 5.75 2.08
CA VAL A 114 -3.62 6.00 0.88
C VAL A 114 -3.04 7.41 0.92
N TYR A 115 -1.75 7.50 0.66
CA TYR A 115 -1.05 8.76 0.48
C TYR A 115 -0.57 8.89 -0.96
N TYR A 116 -0.30 10.12 -1.40
CA TYR A 116 0.33 10.34 -2.69
C TYR A 116 1.55 11.23 -2.54
N VAL A 117 2.45 11.10 -3.52
CA VAL A 117 3.65 11.93 -3.60
C VAL A 117 3.97 12.17 -5.08
N ARG A 118 4.39 13.40 -5.41
CA ARG A 118 4.91 13.71 -6.74
C ARG A 118 6.41 13.49 -6.74
N LYS A 119 6.86 12.55 -7.54
CA LYS A 119 8.27 12.21 -7.64
C LYS A 119 8.53 11.54 -8.98
N ASN A 120 9.59 11.97 -9.66
CA ASN A 120 10.04 11.30 -10.87
C ASN A 120 11.01 10.20 -10.47
N VAL A 121 10.55 8.96 -10.52
CA VAL A 121 11.35 7.78 -10.18
C VAL A 121 11.95 7.21 -11.46
N ASN A 122 13.26 6.99 -11.45
CA ASN A 122 13.92 6.28 -12.54
C ASN A 122 13.70 4.79 -12.34
N ILE A 123 12.87 4.19 -13.20
CA ILE A 123 12.50 2.78 -13.09
C ILE A 123 13.71 1.87 -13.14
N ASN A 124 14.73 2.23 -13.94
CA ASN A 124 15.92 1.42 -14.08
C ASN A 124 16.79 1.39 -12.80
N GLU A 125 16.58 2.31 -11.89
CA GLU A 125 17.27 2.36 -10.60
C GLU A 125 16.52 1.68 -9.48
N CYS A 126 15.28 1.25 -9.73
CA CYS A 126 14.48 0.55 -8.74
C CYS A 126 15.07 -0.82 -8.43
N LYS A 127 15.06 -1.17 -7.14
CA LYS A 127 15.49 -2.49 -6.67
C LYS A 127 14.24 -3.23 -6.18
N LEU A 128 13.79 -4.18 -6.96
CA LEU A 128 12.58 -4.93 -6.63
C LEU A 128 12.87 -5.98 -5.57
N GLN A 129 11.93 -6.14 -4.64
CA GLN A 129 11.97 -7.22 -3.65
C GLN A 129 11.72 -8.54 -4.38
N GLU A 130 12.77 -9.36 -4.53
CA GLU A 130 12.81 -10.50 -5.46
C GLU A 130 11.61 -11.45 -5.41
N ASP A 131 11.25 -11.91 -4.22
CA ASP A 131 10.18 -12.89 -4.07
C ASP A 131 8.78 -12.27 -4.09
N GLU A 132 8.71 -10.95 -4.13
CA GLU A 132 7.46 -10.22 -4.03
C GLU A 132 7.00 -9.61 -5.33
N LEU A 133 7.93 -9.07 -6.12
CA LEU A 133 7.62 -8.24 -7.30
C LEU A 133 8.39 -8.71 -8.54
N GLU A 134 7.75 -8.55 -9.70
CA GLU A 134 8.35 -8.88 -11.00
C GLU A 134 8.71 -7.63 -11.81
N GLU A 135 7.93 -6.57 -11.68
CA GLU A 135 8.04 -5.42 -12.56
C GLU A 135 7.53 -4.14 -11.89
N VAL A 136 8.09 -3.02 -12.31
CA VAL A 136 7.62 -1.68 -11.95
C VAL A 136 7.47 -0.89 -13.24
N LYS A 137 6.37 -0.17 -13.38
CA LYS A 137 6.08 0.59 -14.60
C LYS A 137 5.17 1.77 -14.31
N TYR A 138 5.36 2.86 -15.05
CA TYR A 138 4.43 3.99 -15.04
C TYR A 138 3.26 3.74 -15.98
N PHE A 139 2.06 4.12 -15.53
CA PHE A 139 0.83 4.02 -16.31
C PHE A 139 0.15 5.37 -16.33
N LYS A 140 -0.46 5.70 -17.46
CA LYS A 140 -1.37 6.83 -17.53
C LYS A 140 -2.63 6.50 -16.73
N ILE A 141 -3.24 7.51 -16.13
CA ILE A 141 -4.44 7.30 -15.30
C ILE A 141 -5.54 6.58 -16.07
N GLU A 142 -5.76 6.96 -17.32
CA GLU A 142 -6.79 6.34 -18.16
C GLU A 142 -6.50 4.88 -18.50
N GLU A 143 -5.24 4.44 -18.42
CA GLU A 143 -4.88 3.04 -18.65
C GLU A 143 -5.29 2.12 -17.48
N LEU A 144 -5.45 2.69 -16.28
CA LEU A 144 -5.72 1.89 -15.07
C LEU A 144 -7.05 1.17 -15.14
N GLN A 145 -8.04 1.73 -15.85
CA GLN A 145 -9.35 1.10 -15.99
C GLN A 145 -9.30 -0.23 -16.75
N TYR A 146 -8.25 -0.47 -17.51
CA TYR A 146 -8.08 -1.70 -18.30
C TYR A 146 -7.27 -2.76 -17.56
N LEU A 147 -6.76 -2.45 -16.38
CA LEU A 147 -6.02 -3.43 -15.58
C LEU A 147 -7.00 -4.27 -14.77
N ASP A 148 -6.78 -5.57 -14.79
CA ASP A 148 -7.57 -6.51 -13.99
C ASP A 148 -7.06 -6.51 -12.56
N ASN A 149 -7.41 -5.46 -11.82
CA ASN A 149 -7.02 -5.30 -10.44
C ASN A 149 -8.18 -4.80 -9.60
N GLU A 150 -8.12 -5.10 -8.30
CA GLU A 150 -9.02 -4.55 -7.31
C GLU A 150 -8.28 -3.49 -6.51
N GLY A 151 -9.01 -2.63 -5.83
CA GLY A 151 -8.41 -1.70 -4.89
C GLY A 151 -7.94 -0.39 -5.48
N PHE A 152 -8.53 0.05 -6.60
CA PHE A 152 -8.23 1.35 -7.18
C PHE A 152 -9.28 2.42 -6.85
N GLU A 153 -10.00 2.25 -5.75
CA GLU A 153 -11.03 3.20 -5.32
C GLU A 153 -10.46 4.60 -5.08
N TRP A 154 -9.18 4.67 -4.70
CA TRP A 154 -8.49 5.93 -4.50
C TRP A 154 -8.36 6.76 -5.79
N LEU A 155 -8.55 6.13 -6.97
CA LEU A 155 -8.46 6.83 -8.25
C LEU A 155 -9.42 8.02 -8.35
N GLU A 156 -10.58 7.92 -7.72
CA GLU A 156 -11.58 8.98 -7.75
C GLU A 156 -11.04 10.29 -7.15
N ASN A 157 -10.01 10.19 -6.32
CA ASN A 157 -9.43 11.33 -5.62
C ASN A 157 -8.18 11.89 -6.32
N VAL A 158 -7.67 11.20 -7.33
CA VAL A 158 -6.48 11.66 -8.05
C VAL A 158 -6.82 12.88 -8.90
N GLY A 159 -6.04 13.94 -8.74
CA GLY A 159 -6.23 15.18 -9.47
C GLY A 159 -7.16 16.18 -8.80
N LYS A 160 -7.68 15.85 -7.65
CA LYS A 160 -8.53 16.76 -6.88
C LYS A 160 -7.74 17.62 -5.91
#